data_61a773a71b67a64b7b5b4d2347a65747
#
_entry.id   61a773a71b67a64b7b5b4d2347a65747
#
_cell.length_a   1.000
_cell.length_b   1.000
_cell.length_c   1.000
_cell.angle_alpha   90.00
_cell.angle_beta   90.00
_cell.angle_gamma   90.00
#
_symmetry.space_group_name_H-M   'P 1'
#
loop_
_entity.id
_entity.type
_entity.pdbx_description
1 polymer ?
#
loop_
_entity_poly.entity_id
_entity_poly.type
_entity_poly.pdbx_seq_one_letter_code
_entity_poly.pdbx_strand_id
1 'polypeptide(L)'
;MSHTPAIGIHDLSLATTEFVLPHATLAAHNGTDVGKYHVGIGQRSMSVAAAHEDIVTLAATAAAPIIARHGSDRIRTVVFATESSIDQAKSA
;
A
#
# COMPACT_ATOMS: atom_id res chain seq x y z
N MET A 1 40.26 9.99 10.12
CA MET A 1 38.88 10.27 10.53
C MET A 1 37.95 9.29 9.81
N SER A 2 37.16 8.58 10.57
CA SER A 2 36.20 7.66 9.98
C SER A 2 34.93 8.42 9.59
N HIS A 3 34.33 8.03 8.49
CA HIS A 3 33.07 8.56 8.06
C HIS A 3 31.98 7.52 8.30
N THR A 4 30.94 7.91 9.02
CA THR A 4 29.71 7.11 9.09
C THR A 4 28.89 7.43 7.87
N PRO A 5 28.54 6.43 7.03
CA PRO A 5 27.68 6.70 5.88
C PRO A 5 26.35 7.30 6.31
N ALA A 6 25.85 8.24 5.55
CA ALA A 6 24.50 8.74 5.77
C ALA A 6 23.51 7.61 5.48
N ILE A 7 22.60 7.39 6.43
CA ILE A 7 21.57 6.37 6.32
C ILE A 7 20.22 7.06 6.21
N GLY A 8 19.44 6.65 5.24
CA GLY A 8 18.13 7.21 5.03
C GLY A 8 17.36 6.47 3.96
N ILE A 9 16.23 7.02 3.59
CA ILE A 9 15.39 6.47 2.52
C ILE A 9 16.02 6.86 1.18
N HIS A 10 16.45 5.85 0.42
CA HIS A 10 17.06 6.06 -0.88
C HIS A 10 16.03 6.39 -1.95
N ASP A 11 14.89 5.71 -1.93
CA ASP A 11 13.80 5.91 -2.89
C ASP A 11 12.48 5.49 -2.27
N LEU A 12 11.40 5.98 -2.81
CA LEU A 12 10.06 5.68 -2.35
C LEU A 12 9.14 5.54 -3.56
N SER A 13 8.31 4.52 -3.54
CA SER A 13 7.29 4.30 -4.56
C SER A 13 6.05 3.73 -3.89
N LEU A 14 4.91 3.97 -4.49
CA LEU A 14 3.66 3.44 -3.98
C LEU A 14 2.78 2.97 -5.12
N ALA A 15 1.85 2.11 -4.79
CA ALA A 15 0.82 1.64 -5.70
C ALA A 15 -0.52 1.64 -4.98
N THR A 16 -1.58 1.89 -5.74
CA THR A 16 -2.94 1.82 -5.25
C THR A 16 -3.74 0.87 -6.12
N THR A 17 -4.92 0.51 -5.63
CA THR A 17 -5.82 -0.38 -6.36
C THR A 17 -6.42 0.30 -7.59
N GLU A 18 -6.90 -0.52 -8.52
CA GLU A 18 -7.58 -0.04 -9.73
C GLU A 18 -8.86 0.70 -9.40
N PHE A 19 -9.59 0.26 -8.38
CA PHE A 19 -10.89 0.82 -8.03
C PHE A 19 -10.81 1.66 -6.76
N VAL A 20 -11.70 2.64 -6.69
CA VAL A 20 -11.85 3.52 -5.53
C VAL A 20 -13.33 3.62 -5.20
N LEU A 21 -13.67 3.46 -3.93
CA LEU A 21 -15.03 3.65 -3.44
C LEU A 21 -15.09 4.93 -2.60
N PRO A 22 -15.82 5.95 -3.06
CA PRO A 22 -16.02 7.14 -2.22
C PRO A 22 -16.78 6.78 -0.95
N HIS A 23 -16.34 7.32 0.19
CA HIS A 23 -17.02 7.04 1.47
C HIS A 23 -18.44 7.60 1.51
N ALA A 24 -18.73 8.65 0.73
CA ALA A 24 -20.11 9.14 0.61
C ALA A 24 -21.04 8.05 0.04
N THR A 25 -20.58 7.28 -0.94
CA THR A 25 -21.34 6.17 -1.51
C THR A 25 -21.55 5.06 -0.47
N LEU A 26 -20.49 4.72 0.27
CA LEU A 26 -20.55 3.70 1.31
C LEU A 26 -21.49 4.12 2.43
N ALA A 27 -21.41 5.37 2.87
CA ALA A 27 -22.26 5.90 3.93
C ALA A 27 -23.74 5.87 3.52
N ALA A 28 -24.06 6.24 2.29
CA ALA A 28 -25.42 6.21 1.78
C ALA A 28 -25.96 4.78 1.75
N HIS A 29 -25.15 3.82 1.31
CA HIS A 29 -25.54 2.42 1.27
C HIS A 29 -25.80 1.84 2.67
N ASN A 30 -25.00 2.22 3.64
CA ASN A 30 -25.09 1.70 5.00
C ASN A 30 -26.02 2.52 5.91
N GLY A 31 -26.59 3.62 5.42
CA GLY A 31 -27.40 4.51 6.23
C GLY A 31 -26.62 5.20 7.34
N THR A 32 -25.35 5.46 7.12
CA THR A 32 -24.42 6.05 8.09
C THR A 32 -24.14 7.50 7.69
N ASP A 33 -23.89 8.36 8.67
CA ASP A 33 -23.46 9.73 8.42
C ASP A 33 -22.04 9.73 7.82
N VAL A 34 -21.88 10.36 6.67
CA VAL A 34 -20.60 10.46 5.98
C VAL A 34 -19.52 11.16 6.81
N GLY A 35 -19.92 11.99 7.77
CA GLY A 35 -18.99 12.65 8.70
C GLY A 35 -18.15 11.67 9.51
N LYS A 36 -18.65 10.47 9.75
CA LYS A 36 -17.86 9.43 10.42
C LYS A 36 -16.59 9.09 9.65
N TYR A 37 -16.64 9.14 8.33
CA TYR A 37 -15.48 8.88 7.47
C TYR A 37 -14.67 10.13 7.21
N HIS A 38 -15.32 11.21 6.79
CA HIS A 38 -14.62 12.43 6.38
C HIS A 38 -13.94 13.14 7.54
N VAL A 39 -14.60 13.17 8.70
CA VAL A 39 -14.10 13.86 9.90
C VAL A 39 -13.53 12.85 10.88
N GLY A 40 -14.26 11.79 11.21
CA GLY A 40 -13.85 10.83 12.22
C GLY A 40 -12.59 10.07 11.85
N ILE A 41 -12.44 9.66 10.60
CA ILE A 41 -11.25 8.93 10.12
C ILE A 41 -10.34 9.84 9.30
N GLY A 42 -10.88 10.93 8.77
CA GLY A 42 -10.13 11.82 7.89
C GLY A 42 -9.95 11.29 6.48
N GLN A 43 -10.84 10.40 6.03
CA GLN A 43 -10.76 9.77 4.72
C GLN A 43 -12.00 10.07 3.89
N ARG A 44 -11.80 10.29 2.59
CA ARG A 44 -12.88 10.55 1.65
C ARG A 44 -13.23 9.36 0.78
N SER A 45 -12.30 8.44 0.61
CA SER A 45 -12.48 7.27 -0.25
C SER A 45 -11.59 6.14 0.22
N MET A 46 -11.91 4.94 -0.22
CA MET A 46 -11.12 3.75 0.07
C MET A 46 -10.74 3.04 -1.23
N SER A 47 -9.61 2.36 -1.20
CA SER A 47 -9.18 1.51 -2.29
C SER A 47 -9.97 0.21 -2.29
N VAL A 48 -10.31 -0.27 -3.48
CA VAL A 48 -10.96 -1.56 -3.66
C VAL A 48 -10.17 -2.35 -4.70
N ALA A 49 -9.70 -3.52 -4.32
CA ALA A 49 -8.91 -4.36 -5.19
C ALA A 49 -9.74 -4.92 -6.34
N ALA A 50 -9.17 -4.93 -7.55
CA ALA A 50 -9.73 -5.65 -8.68
C ALA A 50 -9.53 -7.16 -8.50
N ALA A 51 -10.20 -7.95 -9.32
CA ALA A 51 -10.12 -9.41 -9.22
C ALA A 51 -8.70 -9.97 -9.38
N HIS A 52 -7.84 -9.26 -10.12
CA HIS A 52 -6.46 -9.66 -10.36
C HIS A 52 -5.46 -9.05 -9.38
N GLU A 53 -5.93 -8.25 -8.43
CA GLU A 53 -5.09 -7.56 -7.45
C GLU A 53 -5.15 -8.23 -6.10
N ASP A 54 -4.01 -8.38 -5.46
CA ASP A 54 -3.88 -8.80 -4.07
C ASP A 54 -2.72 -8.04 -3.42
N ILE A 55 -2.47 -8.32 -2.14
CA ILE A 55 -1.44 -7.57 -1.41
C ILE A 55 -0.03 -7.81 -1.99
N VAL A 56 0.24 -9.00 -2.54
CA VAL A 56 1.54 -9.30 -3.13
C VAL A 56 1.70 -8.58 -4.47
N THR A 57 0.68 -8.59 -5.32
CA THR A 57 0.75 -7.88 -6.61
C THR A 57 0.84 -6.38 -6.42
N LEU A 58 0.16 -5.82 -5.42
CA LEU A 58 0.26 -4.40 -5.09
C LEU A 58 1.67 -4.05 -4.61
N ALA A 59 2.26 -4.88 -3.76
CA ALA A 59 3.63 -4.68 -3.29
C ALA A 59 4.63 -4.76 -4.45
N ALA A 60 4.46 -5.72 -5.35
CA ALA A 60 5.30 -5.87 -6.53
C ALA A 60 5.18 -4.66 -7.46
N THR A 61 3.96 -4.16 -7.66
CA THR A 61 3.71 -2.97 -8.47
C THR A 61 4.38 -1.74 -7.87
N ALA A 62 4.36 -1.61 -6.55
CA ALA A 62 5.03 -0.51 -5.86
C ALA A 62 6.56 -0.62 -5.98
N ALA A 63 7.10 -1.83 -5.88
CA ALA A 63 8.54 -2.06 -5.92
C ALA A 63 9.14 -1.95 -7.33
N ALA A 64 8.38 -2.30 -8.35
CA ALA A 64 8.88 -2.39 -9.73
C ALA A 64 9.59 -1.13 -10.23
N PRO A 65 9.06 0.10 -10.04
CA PRO A 65 9.75 1.30 -10.49
C PRO A 65 11.11 1.51 -9.81
N ILE A 66 11.23 1.14 -8.54
CA ILE A 66 12.48 1.25 -7.79
C ILE A 66 13.51 0.27 -8.35
N ILE A 67 13.11 -0.97 -8.58
CA ILE A 67 14.00 -1.98 -9.19
C ILE A 67 14.41 -1.56 -10.59
N ALA A 68 13.50 -1.01 -11.38
CA ALA A 68 13.80 -0.53 -12.72
C ALA A 68 14.83 0.61 -12.71
N ARG A 69 14.76 1.50 -11.70
CA ARG A 69 15.71 2.63 -11.62
C ARG A 69 17.06 2.24 -11.07
N HIS A 70 17.11 1.33 -10.11
CA HIS A 70 18.33 1.09 -9.31
C HIS A 70 18.89 -0.34 -9.43
N GLY A 71 18.13 -1.26 -10.03
CA GLY A 71 18.47 -2.67 -10.03
C GLY A 71 18.27 -3.31 -8.65
N SER A 72 18.53 -4.60 -8.57
CA SER A 72 18.34 -5.38 -7.35
C SER A 72 19.64 -5.89 -6.72
N ASP A 73 20.80 -5.64 -7.36
CA ASP A 73 22.08 -6.24 -6.97
C ASP A 73 22.49 -5.90 -5.53
N ARG A 74 22.08 -4.72 -5.06
CA ARG A 74 22.48 -4.23 -3.73
C ARG A 74 21.45 -4.48 -2.67
N ILE A 75 20.31 -5.09 -3.02
CA ILE A 75 19.26 -5.42 -2.07
C ILE A 75 19.65 -6.70 -1.34
N ARG A 76 19.75 -6.62 -0.01
CA ARG A 76 20.13 -7.73 0.84
C ARG A 76 18.96 -8.30 1.63
N THR A 77 17.97 -7.45 1.91
CA THR A 77 16.84 -7.83 2.77
C THR A 77 15.57 -7.20 2.22
N VAL A 78 14.51 -7.97 2.22
CA VAL A 78 13.17 -7.48 1.89
C VAL A 78 12.29 -7.70 3.10
N VAL A 79 11.58 -6.66 3.54
CA VAL A 79 10.62 -6.76 4.63
C VAL A 79 9.25 -6.41 4.07
N PHE A 80 8.31 -7.32 4.25
CA PHE A 80 6.94 -7.14 3.79
C PHE A 80 6.00 -7.19 4.99
N ALA A 81 5.40 -6.05 5.31
CA ALA A 81 4.51 -5.92 6.45
C ALA A 81 3.06 -5.84 5.97
N THR A 82 2.23 -6.73 6.44
CA THR A 82 0.80 -6.74 6.11
C THR A 82 0.01 -7.48 7.18
N GLU A 83 -1.25 -7.11 7.33
CA GLU A 83 -2.21 -7.87 8.13
C GLU A 83 -3.03 -8.84 7.28
N SER A 84 -2.90 -8.74 5.97
CA SER A 84 -3.60 -9.59 5.01
C SER A 84 -2.60 -10.36 4.18
N SER A 85 -2.94 -11.59 3.82
CA SER A 85 -2.12 -12.38 2.91
C SER A 85 -3.01 -13.04 1.86
N ILE A 86 -2.40 -13.67 0.86
CA ILE A 86 -3.14 -14.44 -0.13
C ILE A 86 -3.86 -15.61 0.55
N ASP A 87 -3.16 -16.26 1.47
CA ASP A 87 -3.74 -17.31 2.31
C ASP A 87 -3.92 -16.76 3.71
N GLN A 88 -5.17 -16.61 4.14
CA GLN A 88 -5.52 -16.02 5.44
C GLN A 88 -4.97 -16.81 6.63
N ALA A 89 -4.62 -18.08 6.43
CA ALA A 89 -4.08 -18.94 7.47
C ALA A 89 -2.56 -18.85 7.61
N LYS A 90 -1.88 -18.13 6.71
CA LYS A 90 -0.42 -18.03 6.66
C LYS A 90 0.02 -16.58 6.50
N SER A 91 1.25 -16.29 6.92
CA SER A 91 1.88 -15.02 6.62
C SER A 91 2.14 -14.88 5.11
N ALA A 92 2.18 -13.66 4.66
CA ALA A 92 2.41 -13.35 3.26
C ALA A 92 3.83 -13.72 2.80
#